data_7e0348fd7aa5c9c3bf94db49a0286596
#
_entry.id   7e0348fd7aa5c9c3bf94db49a0286596
#
_cell.length_a   1.000
_cell.length_b   1.000
_cell.length_c   1.000
_cell.angle_alpha   90.00
_cell.angle_beta   90.00
_cell.angle_gamma   90.00
#
_symmetry.space_group_name_H-M   'P 1'
#
loop_
_entity.id
_entity.type
_entity.pdbx_description
1 polymer ?
#
loop_
_entity_poly.entity_id
_entity_poly.type
_entity_poly.pdbx_seq_one_letter_code
_entity_poly.pdbx_strand_id
1 'polypeptide(L)'
;MYKLLHGDCLELMKKIPDKSIDMILCDLPYGTTACKWDNVIPFDLLWGGYNRIIKDNGAIILFGSEPFSSKLRLSNLGMYKYDWIWCKSRALGFTNAKNKPMNKHENISVFSRGTCANGSNNKMIYNPQGLIELNKIVCGIKECKADSAEGGHKFARKSHKKEYIQRFTNYPNQLLYFNNEGKTIHPTQKPVALLEYLIKTYTNEGELVLDNCMGSGSTGVACINTNRNFIGMELDDKYFSIAKGRIEKTNSEA
;
A
#
# COMPACT_ATOMS: atom_id res chain seq x y z
N MET A 1 15.62 1.17 13.24
CA MET A 1 16.32 -0.16 13.22
C MET A 1 15.88 -0.92 11.97
N TYR A 2 16.80 -1.66 11.31
CA TYR A 2 16.42 -2.53 10.17
C TYR A 2 17.08 -3.91 10.27
N LYS A 3 16.47 -4.91 9.63
CA LYS A 3 16.96 -6.29 9.51
C LYS A 3 16.77 -6.77 8.07
N LEU A 4 17.85 -7.23 7.44
CA LEU A 4 17.82 -7.75 6.08
C LEU A 4 18.08 -9.25 6.11
N LEU A 5 17.24 -10.00 5.42
CA LEU A 5 17.26 -11.46 5.39
C LEU A 5 17.39 -11.94 3.94
N HIS A 6 18.42 -12.73 3.65
CA HIS A 6 18.63 -13.32 2.34
C HIS A 6 18.04 -14.73 2.28
N GLY A 7 17.20 -15.00 1.28
CA GLY A 7 16.59 -16.31 1.05
C GLY A 7 15.11 -16.28 0.69
N ASP A 8 14.51 -17.47 0.63
CA ASP A 8 13.08 -17.63 0.33
C ASP A 8 12.20 -17.00 1.40
N CYS A 9 11.29 -16.12 0.99
CA CYS A 9 10.46 -15.36 1.91
C CYS A 9 9.47 -16.22 2.68
N LEU A 10 8.97 -17.33 2.12
CA LEU A 10 8.06 -18.23 2.82
C LEU A 10 8.77 -18.94 3.98
N GLU A 11 10.05 -19.32 3.80
CA GLU A 11 10.86 -19.91 4.85
C GLU A 11 11.29 -18.86 5.89
N LEU A 12 11.67 -17.68 5.43
CA LEU A 12 12.11 -16.59 6.31
C LEU A 12 10.98 -16.07 7.18
N MET A 13 9.77 -15.94 6.64
CA MET A 13 8.59 -15.52 7.40
C MET A 13 8.29 -16.44 8.57
N LYS A 14 8.59 -17.74 8.50
CA LYS A 14 8.42 -18.68 9.65
C LYS A 14 9.18 -18.26 10.90
N LYS A 15 10.25 -17.46 10.75
CA LYS A 15 11.11 -16.96 11.85
C LYS A 15 10.63 -15.64 12.44
N ILE A 16 9.59 -15.02 11.87
CA ILE A 16 8.99 -13.78 12.38
C ILE A 16 7.97 -14.16 13.46
N PRO A 17 7.97 -13.48 14.61
CA PRO A 17 6.98 -13.71 15.65
C PRO A 17 5.56 -13.40 15.17
N ASP A 18 4.57 -14.10 15.74
CA ASP A 18 3.16 -13.87 15.47
C ASP A 18 2.77 -12.43 15.85
N LYS A 19 1.90 -11.81 15.05
CA LYS A 19 1.33 -10.47 15.30
C LYS A 19 2.37 -9.40 15.67
N SER A 20 3.55 -9.46 15.04
CA SER A 20 4.66 -8.54 15.30
C SER A 20 4.81 -7.44 14.24
N ILE A 21 4.21 -7.60 13.06
CA ILE A 21 4.34 -6.68 11.94
C ILE A 21 3.15 -5.71 11.93
N ASP A 22 3.46 -4.40 11.85
CA ASP A 22 2.46 -3.34 11.76
C ASP A 22 1.95 -3.14 10.33
N MET A 23 2.86 -3.26 9.35
CA MET A 23 2.53 -3.13 7.93
C MET A 23 3.34 -4.10 7.08
N ILE A 24 2.70 -4.70 6.09
CA ILE A 24 3.38 -5.36 4.97
C ILE A 24 3.23 -4.45 3.75
N LEU A 25 4.34 -4.07 3.13
CA LEU A 25 4.37 -3.26 1.91
C LEU A 25 5.28 -3.95 0.90
N CYS A 26 4.70 -4.53 -0.13
CA CYS A 26 5.45 -5.40 -1.03
C CYS A 26 5.03 -5.27 -2.49
N ASP A 27 6.03 -5.30 -3.38
CA ASP A 27 5.88 -5.48 -4.81
C ASP A 27 6.16 -6.94 -5.16
N LEU A 28 5.12 -7.77 -5.12
CA LEU A 28 5.23 -9.20 -5.38
C LEU A 28 5.65 -9.49 -6.83
N PRO A 29 6.25 -10.63 -7.14
CA PRO A 29 6.42 -11.06 -8.52
C PRO A 29 5.06 -11.38 -9.15
N TYR A 30 4.80 -10.83 -10.36
CA TYR A 30 3.50 -10.94 -11.05
C TYR A 30 3.42 -12.12 -12.01
N GLY A 31 4.56 -12.75 -12.37
CA GLY A 31 4.64 -13.78 -13.39
C GLY A 31 4.36 -13.27 -14.81
N THR A 32 4.67 -12.00 -15.07
CA THR A 32 4.37 -11.34 -16.37
C THR A 32 5.61 -11.02 -17.20
N THR A 33 6.79 -11.26 -16.66
CA THR A 33 8.07 -11.01 -17.33
C THR A 33 8.84 -12.31 -17.58
N ALA A 34 9.83 -12.27 -18.47
CA ALA A 34 10.72 -13.41 -18.72
C ALA A 34 11.86 -13.53 -17.68
N CYS A 35 11.82 -12.74 -16.62
CA CYS A 35 12.83 -12.76 -15.57
C CYS A 35 12.68 -14.01 -14.70
N LYS A 36 13.78 -14.69 -14.38
CA LYS A 36 13.79 -15.93 -13.57
C LYS A 36 13.18 -15.75 -12.17
N TRP A 37 13.27 -14.56 -11.60
CA TRP A 37 12.72 -14.21 -10.29
C TRP A 37 11.22 -13.87 -10.31
N ASP A 38 10.62 -13.66 -11.49
CA ASP A 38 9.20 -13.26 -11.62
C ASP A 38 8.26 -14.47 -11.60
N ASN A 39 8.35 -15.29 -10.56
CA ASN A 39 7.45 -16.41 -10.33
C ASN A 39 6.43 -16.06 -9.26
N VAL A 40 5.14 -16.20 -9.57
CA VAL A 40 4.06 -15.91 -8.63
C VAL A 40 4.19 -16.79 -7.39
N ILE A 41 4.26 -16.18 -6.22
CA ILE A 41 4.26 -16.88 -4.95
C ILE A 41 2.87 -17.49 -4.72
N PRO A 42 2.75 -18.80 -4.36
CA PRO A 42 1.46 -19.41 -4.06
C PRO A 42 0.68 -18.63 -3.00
N PHE A 43 -0.51 -18.17 -3.35
CA PHE A 43 -1.28 -17.26 -2.50
C PHE A 43 -1.71 -17.87 -1.16
N ASP A 44 -2.03 -19.16 -1.14
CA ASP A 44 -2.38 -19.90 0.08
C ASP A 44 -1.25 -19.88 1.10
N LEU A 45 -0.02 -20.15 0.68
CA LEU A 45 1.17 -20.11 1.51
C LEU A 45 1.49 -18.68 1.95
N LEU A 46 1.40 -17.72 1.02
CA LEU A 46 1.64 -16.30 1.29
C LEU A 46 0.67 -15.77 2.35
N TRP A 47 -0.64 -16.00 2.17
CA TRP A 47 -1.66 -15.57 3.13
C TRP A 47 -1.55 -16.31 4.47
N GLY A 48 -1.12 -17.57 4.48
CA GLY A 48 -0.80 -18.30 5.72
C GLY A 48 0.27 -17.58 6.54
N GLY A 49 1.38 -17.19 5.89
CA GLY A 49 2.45 -16.40 6.49
C GLY A 49 1.97 -15.02 6.96
N TYR A 50 1.37 -14.24 6.07
CA TYR A 50 0.89 -12.89 6.35
C TYR A 50 -0.12 -12.86 7.51
N ASN A 51 -1.10 -13.74 7.49
CA ASN A 51 -2.12 -13.83 8.54
C ASN A 51 -1.55 -14.12 9.92
N ARG A 52 -0.45 -14.86 10.01
CA ARG A 52 0.19 -15.15 11.27
C ARG A 52 0.94 -13.95 11.84
N ILE A 53 1.71 -13.25 10.99
CA ILE A 53 2.67 -12.25 11.43
C ILE A 53 2.09 -10.83 11.53
N ILE A 54 1.02 -10.50 10.77
CA ILE A 54 0.41 -9.17 10.79
C ILE A 54 -0.42 -8.95 12.06
N LYS A 55 -0.35 -7.75 12.64
CA LYS A 55 -1.22 -7.34 13.75
C LYS A 55 -2.68 -7.22 13.31
N ASP A 56 -3.62 -7.31 14.23
CA ASP A 56 -5.06 -7.32 13.92
C ASP A 56 -5.55 -6.02 13.25
N ASN A 57 -4.91 -4.90 13.56
CA ASN A 57 -5.15 -3.59 12.94
C ASN A 57 -4.12 -3.20 11.86
N GLY A 58 -3.18 -4.09 11.57
CA GLY A 58 -2.13 -3.87 10.57
C GLY A 58 -2.68 -3.86 9.15
N ALA A 59 -1.95 -3.21 8.25
CA ALA A 59 -2.28 -3.10 6.84
C ALA A 59 -1.33 -3.94 5.97
N ILE A 60 -1.88 -4.59 4.95
CA ILE A 60 -1.12 -5.31 3.93
C ILE A 60 -1.35 -4.58 2.61
N ILE A 61 -0.30 -4.02 2.04
CA ILE A 61 -0.33 -3.17 0.86
C ILE A 61 0.49 -3.83 -0.23
N LEU A 62 -0.19 -4.25 -1.29
CA LEU A 62 0.42 -5.04 -2.36
C LEU A 62 0.23 -4.35 -3.71
N PHE A 63 1.35 -4.13 -4.42
CA PHE A 63 1.34 -3.64 -5.79
C PHE A 63 0.88 -4.72 -6.76
N GLY A 64 0.32 -4.30 -7.89
CA GLY A 64 -0.08 -5.22 -8.94
C GLY A 64 -0.58 -4.54 -10.20
N SER A 65 -0.46 -5.27 -11.29
CA SER A 65 -1.07 -4.95 -12.59
C SER A 65 -2.01 -6.07 -13.01
N GLU A 66 -2.99 -5.78 -13.87
CA GLU A 66 -3.87 -6.84 -14.39
C GLU A 66 -3.12 -7.82 -15.32
N PRO A 67 -3.42 -9.13 -15.29
CA PRO A 67 -4.49 -9.80 -14.53
C PRO A 67 -4.08 -10.24 -13.11
N PHE A 68 -2.84 -9.99 -12.68
CA PHE A 68 -2.35 -10.39 -11.36
C PHE A 68 -3.16 -9.72 -10.23
N SER A 69 -3.46 -8.41 -10.34
CA SER A 69 -4.26 -7.69 -9.33
C SER A 69 -5.62 -8.32 -9.08
N SER A 70 -6.30 -8.76 -10.13
CA SER A 70 -7.60 -9.45 -10.00
C SER A 70 -7.46 -10.78 -9.27
N LYS A 71 -6.45 -11.60 -9.60
CA LYS A 71 -6.17 -12.88 -8.92
C LYS A 71 -5.82 -12.65 -7.44
N LEU A 72 -4.96 -11.66 -7.17
CA LEU A 72 -4.56 -11.28 -5.82
C LEU A 72 -5.76 -10.88 -4.95
N ARG A 73 -6.64 -10.01 -5.45
CA ARG A 73 -7.85 -9.58 -4.72
C ARG A 73 -8.79 -10.76 -4.45
N LEU A 74 -9.04 -11.60 -5.46
CA LEU A 74 -9.88 -12.79 -5.32
C LEU A 74 -9.32 -13.80 -4.33
N SER A 75 -8.01 -13.90 -4.18
CA SER A 75 -7.37 -14.85 -3.26
C SER A 75 -7.65 -14.52 -1.79
N ASN A 76 -8.06 -13.30 -1.44
CA ASN A 76 -8.41 -12.92 -0.06
C ASN A 76 -9.44 -11.77 0.01
N LEU A 77 -10.62 -11.99 -0.53
CA LEU A 77 -11.72 -11.01 -0.50
C LEU A 77 -12.14 -10.61 0.92
N GLY A 78 -12.01 -11.51 1.90
CA GLY A 78 -12.37 -11.24 3.29
C GLY A 78 -11.55 -10.12 3.93
N MET A 79 -10.29 -10.01 3.55
CA MET A 79 -9.38 -8.97 4.05
C MET A 79 -9.29 -7.75 3.13
N TYR A 80 -9.69 -7.87 1.86
CA TYR A 80 -9.64 -6.76 0.91
C TYR A 80 -10.51 -5.58 1.37
N LYS A 81 -9.97 -4.36 1.26
CA LYS A 81 -10.65 -3.12 1.67
C LYS A 81 -10.93 -2.19 0.49
N TYR A 82 -9.89 -1.77 -0.20
CA TYR A 82 -9.94 -0.85 -1.35
C TYR A 82 -8.59 -0.84 -2.08
N ASP A 83 -8.56 -0.13 -3.21
CA ASP A 83 -7.32 0.12 -3.95
C ASP A 83 -6.94 1.59 -3.93
N TRP A 84 -5.64 1.84 -4.01
CA TRP A 84 -5.08 3.05 -4.58
C TRP A 84 -4.67 2.77 -6.03
N ILE A 85 -4.68 3.82 -6.83
CA ILE A 85 -4.24 3.79 -8.23
C ILE A 85 -3.05 4.73 -8.37
N TRP A 86 -1.87 4.16 -8.53
CA TRP A 86 -0.69 4.96 -8.82
C TRP A 86 -0.67 5.34 -10.30
N CYS A 87 -0.87 6.64 -10.58
CA CYS A 87 -0.78 7.23 -11.90
C CYS A 87 0.69 7.55 -12.21
N LYS A 88 1.28 6.79 -13.14
CA LYS A 88 2.69 6.94 -13.54
C LYS A 88 2.87 8.20 -14.39
N SER A 89 4.05 8.86 -14.29
CA SER A 89 4.38 10.02 -15.13
C SER A 89 4.53 9.63 -16.61
N ARG A 90 4.99 8.39 -16.89
CA ARG A 90 5.16 7.87 -18.25
C ARG A 90 4.30 6.62 -18.47
N ALA A 91 3.64 6.57 -19.63
CA ALA A 91 2.95 5.36 -20.07
C ALA A 91 3.96 4.33 -20.59
N LEU A 92 3.67 3.05 -20.36
CA LEU A 92 4.48 1.90 -20.78
C LEU A 92 3.74 1.07 -21.85
N GLY A 93 4.49 0.30 -22.66
CA GLY A 93 3.92 -0.60 -23.66
C GLY A 93 3.78 0.03 -25.05
N PHE A 94 4.63 0.98 -25.40
CA PHE A 94 4.65 1.66 -26.70
C PHE A 94 4.70 0.70 -27.90
N THR A 95 5.41 -0.42 -27.80
CA THR A 95 5.50 -1.43 -28.86
C THR A 95 4.14 -1.97 -29.31
N ASN A 96 3.15 -1.97 -28.39
CA ASN A 96 1.80 -2.45 -28.63
C ASN A 96 0.75 -1.33 -28.74
N ALA A 97 1.17 -0.07 -28.83
CA ALA A 97 0.27 1.08 -28.78
C ALA A 97 -0.76 1.15 -29.93
N LYS A 98 -0.49 0.44 -31.05
CA LYS A 98 -1.45 0.30 -32.17
C LYS A 98 -2.56 -0.74 -31.90
N ASN A 99 -2.35 -1.65 -30.92
CA ASN A 99 -3.24 -2.80 -30.68
C ASN A 99 -4.02 -2.67 -29.37
N LYS A 100 -3.49 -1.92 -28.40
CA LYS A 100 -4.12 -1.68 -27.09
C LYS A 100 -3.63 -0.38 -26.44
N PRO A 101 -4.38 0.19 -25.49
CA PRO A 101 -3.93 1.36 -24.74
C PRO A 101 -2.61 1.09 -24.01
N MET A 102 -1.77 2.12 -23.95
CA MET A 102 -0.56 2.08 -23.13
C MET A 102 -0.91 2.10 -21.63
N ASN A 103 -0.18 1.34 -20.83
CA ASN A 103 -0.40 1.27 -19.39
C ASN A 103 0.23 2.48 -18.69
N LYS A 104 -0.57 3.29 -17.99
CA LYS A 104 -0.15 4.48 -17.25
C LYS A 104 -0.46 4.41 -15.77
N HIS A 105 -0.95 3.30 -15.26
CA HIS A 105 -1.26 3.14 -13.85
C HIS A 105 -0.81 1.78 -13.31
N GLU A 106 -0.80 1.67 -11.99
CA GLU A 106 -0.59 0.44 -11.26
C GLU A 106 -1.54 0.41 -10.06
N ASN A 107 -2.11 -0.75 -9.79
CA ASN A 107 -3.00 -0.94 -8.65
C ASN A 107 -2.17 -1.15 -7.37
N ILE A 108 -2.66 -0.64 -6.26
CA ILE A 108 -2.09 -0.89 -4.95
C ILE A 108 -3.24 -1.36 -4.06
N SER A 109 -3.35 -2.66 -3.88
CA SER A 109 -4.46 -3.27 -3.15
C SER A 109 -4.20 -3.28 -1.66
N VAL A 110 -5.20 -2.85 -0.89
CA VAL A 110 -5.15 -2.72 0.57
C VAL A 110 -5.97 -3.83 1.22
N PHE A 111 -5.32 -4.59 2.10
CA PHE A 111 -5.93 -5.64 2.90
C PHE A 111 -5.69 -5.39 4.38
N SER A 112 -6.63 -5.80 5.24
CA SER A 112 -6.50 -5.75 6.69
C SER A 112 -7.55 -6.63 7.35
N ARG A 113 -7.29 -7.12 8.55
CA ARG A 113 -8.34 -7.64 9.43
C ARG A 113 -9.16 -6.53 10.06
N GLY A 114 -8.55 -5.36 10.26
CA GLY A 114 -9.23 -4.16 10.74
C GLY A 114 -10.27 -3.66 9.75
N THR A 115 -11.17 -2.84 10.21
CA THR A 115 -12.24 -2.25 9.41
C THR A 115 -11.95 -0.79 9.06
N CYS A 116 -12.54 -0.30 7.96
CA CYS A 116 -12.56 1.12 7.57
C CYS A 116 -13.85 1.82 8.02
N ALA A 117 -14.76 1.14 8.73
CA ALA A 117 -16.05 1.69 9.14
C ALA A 117 -15.93 2.63 10.34
N ASN A 118 -16.67 3.74 10.31
CA ASN A 118 -16.80 4.61 11.46
C ASN A 118 -17.48 3.87 12.65
N GLY A 119 -17.00 4.17 13.87
CA GLY A 119 -17.59 3.61 15.10
C GLY A 119 -17.12 2.19 15.46
N SER A 120 -16.27 1.55 14.64
CA SER A 120 -15.67 0.25 14.99
C SER A 120 -14.53 0.40 15.99
N ASN A 121 -14.40 -0.56 16.90
CA ASN A 121 -13.28 -0.64 17.86
C ASN A 121 -12.04 -1.30 17.25
N ASN A 122 -12.18 -2.04 16.14
CA ASN A 122 -11.07 -2.67 15.44
C ASN A 122 -10.83 -1.98 14.09
N LYS A 123 -10.34 -0.75 14.12
CA LYS A 123 -10.02 -0.01 12.91
C LYS A 123 -8.61 -0.31 12.45
N MET A 124 -8.44 -0.49 11.14
CA MET A 124 -7.13 -0.43 10.50
C MET A 124 -6.50 0.95 10.74
N ILE A 125 -5.19 0.99 10.97
CA ILE A 125 -4.44 2.25 11.04
C ILE A 125 -4.56 2.96 9.69
N TYR A 126 -5.01 4.22 9.74
CA TYR A 126 -5.13 5.08 8.57
C TYR A 126 -4.89 6.54 8.96
N ASN A 127 -3.76 7.08 8.54
CA ASN A 127 -3.34 8.46 8.77
C ASN A 127 -3.44 9.20 7.42
N PRO A 128 -4.54 9.92 7.14
CA PRO A 128 -4.72 10.60 5.87
C PRO A 128 -3.63 11.66 5.68
N GLN A 129 -2.94 11.62 4.55
CA GLN A 129 -1.85 12.52 4.22
C GLN A 129 -2.35 13.74 3.44
N GLY A 130 -1.65 14.89 3.57
CA GLY A 130 -1.96 16.09 2.82
C GLY A 130 -3.17 16.88 3.32
N LEU A 131 -3.64 16.64 4.55
CA LEU A 131 -4.73 17.40 5.15
C LEU A 131 -4.35 18.87 5.29
N ILE A 132 -5.35 19.75 5.05
CA ILE A 132 -5.24 21.20 5.26
C ILE A 132 -6.20 21.57 6.39
N GLU A 133 -5.70 22.22 7.41
CA GLU A 133 -6.51 22.71 8.54
C GLU A 133 -7.46 23.81 8.06
N LEU A 134 -8.72 23.70 8.39
CA LEU A 134 -9.77 24.63 7.95
C LEU A 134 -10.51 25.27 9.12
N ASN A 135 -10.83 24.53 10.17
CA ASN A 135 -11.55 24.95 11.38
C ASN A 135 -12.83 25.76 11.10
N LYS A 136 -13.60 25.37 10.06
CA LYS A 136 -14.79 26.06 9.58
C LYS A 136 -16.05 25.49 10.25
N ILE A 137 -16.93 26.36 10.77
CA ILE A 137 -18.26 25.97 11.18
C ILE A 137 -19.10 25.72 9.91
N VAL A 138 -19.63 24.51 9.79
CA VAL A 138 -20.51 24.11 8.68
C VAL A 138 -21.89 23.85 9.26
N CYS A 139 -22.88 24.60 8.77
CA CYS A 139 -24.29 24.30 9.07
C CYS A 139 -24.69 23.07 8.27
N GLY A 140 -25.20 22.06 8.95
CA GLY A 140 -25.75 20.88 8.31
C GLY A 140 -26.88 21.25 7.37
N ILE A 141 -27.01 20.54 6.25
CA ILE A 141 -28.12 20.72 5.31
C ILE A 141 -29.41 20.45 6.07
N LYS A 142 -30.30 21.47 6.15
CA LYS A 142 -31.69 21.27 6.55
C LYS A 142 -32.22 20.11 5.71
N GLU A 143 -32.93 19.18 6.35
CA GLU A 143 -33.49 17.97 5.75
C GLU A 143 -33.71 18.12 4.24
N CYS A 144 -32.98 17.35 3.42
CA CYS A 144 -33.39 17.14 2.06
C CYS A 144 -34.75 16.46 2.13
N LYS A 145 -35.82 17.25 2.01
CA LYS A 145 -37.14 16.69 1.71
C LYS A 145 -36.93 15.92 0.41
N ALA A 146 -37.06 14.61 0.50
CA ALA A 146 -37.11 13.73 -0.66
C ALA A 146 -38.42 13.99 -1.38
N ASP A 147 -38.51 15.12 -2.07
CA ASP A 147 -39.57 15.37 -3.03
C ASP A 147 -39.15 14.75 -4.35
N SER A 148 -39.82 13.63 -4.64
CA SER A 148 -40.18 13.15 -5.96
C SER A 148 -39.10 13.21 -7.04
N ALA A 149 -38.24 12.22 -7.08
CA ALA A 149 -37.76 11.72 -8.34
C ALA A 149 -38.04 10.20 -8.36
N GLU A 150 -38.86 9.80 -9.27
CA GLU A 150 -39.14 8.40 -9.60
C GLU A 150 -37.79 7.69 -9.86
N GLY A 151 -37.44 6.70 -9.07
CA GLY A 151 -36.28 5.83 -9.26
C GLY A 151 -35.07 6.06 -8.34
N GLY A 152 -35.07 6.98 -7.41
CA GLY A 152 -33.95 7.26 -6.51
C GLY A 152 -33.92 6.33 -5.29
N HIS A 153 -32.80 5.63 -5.06
CA HIS A 153 -32.56 4.92 -3.83
C HIS A 153 -32.59 5.88 -2.62
N LYS A 154 -33.58 5.70 -1.75
CA LYS A 154 -33.75 6.48 -0.51
C LYS A 154 -32.67 6.07 0.50
N PHE A 155 -31.48 6.64 0.44
CA PHE A 155 -30.57 6.64 1.57
C PHE A 155 -30.92 7.79 2.52
N ALA A 156 -31.95 7.59 3.34
CA ALA A 156 -32.23 8.48 4.47
C ALA A 156 -31.10 8.33 5.50
N ARG A 157 -30.07 9.16 5.42
CA ARG A 157 -29.13 9.33 6.53
C ARG A 157 -29.82 10.12 7.62
N LYS A 158 -30.12 9.47 8.76
CA LYS A 158 -30.57 10.17 9.97
C LYS A 158 -29.51 11.17 10.39
N SER A 159 -29.93 12.43 10.46
CA SER A 159 -29.37 13.59 11.15
C SER A 159 -27.84 13.74 11.11
N HIS A 160 -27.35 14.55 10.21
CA HIS A 160 -26.18 15.34 10.52
C HIS A 160 -26.54 16.38 11.60
N LYS A 161 -25.65 16.59 12.58
CA LYS A 161 -25.79 17.66 13.58
C LYS A 161 -26.12 18.98 12.85
N LYS A 162 -26.99 19.82 13.43
CA LYS A 162 -27.35 21.10 12.83
C LYS A 162 -26.12 21.96 12.47
N GLU A 163 -25.07 21.84 13.28
CA GLU A 163 -23.77 22.49 13.06
C GLU A 163 -22.64 21.54 13.48
N TYR A 164 -21.52 21.58 12.75
CA TYR A 164 -20.29 20.89 13.11
C TYR A 164 -19.07 21.70 12.66
N ILE A 165 -17.94 21.50 13.35
CA ILE A 165 -16.67 22.10 12.97
C ILE A 165 -15.97 21.16 11.99
N GLN A 166 -15.81 21.59 10.75
CA GLN A 166 -14.95 20.92 9.78
C GLN A 166 -13.50 21.33 10.09
N ARG A 167 -12.78 20.44 10.74
CA ARG A 167 -11.39 20.71 11.16
C ARG A 167 -10.42 20.68 10.00
N PHE A 168 -10.58 19.76 9.07
CA PHE A 168 -9.68 19.53 7.96
C PHE A 168 -10.42 19.45 6.64
N THR A 169 -9.70 19.78 5.56
CA THR A 169 -10.08 19.56 4.18
C THR A 169 -8.95 18.83 3.44
N ASN A 170 -9.09 18.65 2.14
CA ASN A 170 -8.12 17.96 1.29
C ASN A 170 -7.84 16.51 1.71
N TYR A 171 -8.90 15.78 2.13
CA TYR A 171 -8.77 14.33 2.33
C TYR A 171 -8.35 13.65 1.02
N PRO A 172 -7.42 12.68 1.08
CA PRO A 172 -6.93 12.01 -0.13
C PRO A 172 -8.03 11.26 -0.84
N ASN A 173 -7.95 11.23 -2.17
CA ASN A 173 -8.72 10.34 -3.03
C ASN A 173 -7.85 9.16 -3.47
N GLN A 174 -8.41 8.19 -4.19
CA GLN A 174 -7.72 6.96 -4.57
C GLN A 174 -6.60 7.14 -5.62
N LEU A 175 -6.46 8.31 -6.24
CA LEU A 175 -5.46 8.54 -7.28
C LEU A 175 -4.20 9.13 -6.69
N LEU A 176 -3.08 8.45 -6.86
CA LEU A 176 -1.76 8.89 -6.42
C LEU A 176 -0.90 9.28 -7.62
N TYR A 177 -0.34 10.47 -7.59
CA TYR A 177 0.50 11.01 -8.67
C TYR A 177 1.94 11.12 -8.17
N PHE A 178 2.75 10.11 -8.48
CA PHE A 178 4.17 10.10 -8.18
C PHE A 178 4.96 9.82 -9.44
N ASN A 179 6.03 10.58 -9.66
CA ASN A 179 6.89 10.37 -10.81
C ASN A 179 7.65 9.05 -10.69
N ASN A 180 7.81 8.38 -11.83
CA ASN A 180 8.75 7.27 -11.93
C ASN A 180 10.17 7.79 -11.63
N GLU A 181 11.01 6.96 -11.00
CA GLU A 181 12.42 7.31 -10.83
C GLU A 181 13.12 7.37 -12.19
N GLY A 182 13.98 8.37 -12.38
CA GLY A 182 14.62 8.62 -13.69
C GLY A 182 15.72 7.61 -14.02
N LYS A 183 16.60 7.30 -13.06
CA LYS A 183 17.63 6.27 -13.15
C LYS A 183 17.31 5.18 -12.15
N THR A 184 16.86 4.03 -12.63
CA THR A 184 16.53 2.88 -11.79
C THR A 184 17.67 1.87 -11.77
N ILE A 185 17.91 1.30 -10.60
CA ILE A 185 18.88 0.20 -10.43
C ILE A 185 18.19 -1.14 -10.67
N HIS A 186 16.87 -1.18 -10.42
CA HIS A 186 16.01 -2.34 -10.68
C HIS A 186 14.91 -1.96 -11.70
N PRO A 187 14.57 -2.83 -12.67
CA PRO A 187 13.60 -2.52 -13.73
C PRO A 187 12.22 -2.12 -13.23
N THR A 188 11.79 -2.68 -12.10
CA THR A 188 10.46 -2.45 -11.49
C THR A 188 10.53 -1.60 -10.22
N GLN A 189 11.63 -0.86 -10.01
CA GLN A 189 11.84 -0.05 -8.81
C GLN A 189 10.69 0.93 -8.58
N LYS A 190 10.09 0.89 -7.40
CA LYS A 190 9.03 1.83 -6.99
C LYS A 190 9.64 3.15 -6.49
N PRO A 191 8.99 4.29 -6.76
CA PRO A 191 9.45 5.59 -6.25
C PRO A 191 9.46 5.63 -4.72
N VAL A 192 10.57 6.06 -4.13
CA VAL A 192 10.71 6.16 -2.67
C VAL A 192 9.61 7.06 -2.08
N ALA A 193 9.32 8.19 -2.71
CA ALA A 193 8.27 9.10 -2.26
C ALA A 193 6.86 8.47 -2.21
N LEU A 194 6.53 7.57 -3.15
CA LEU A 194 5.28 6.81 -3.11
C LEU A 194 5.25 5.85 -1.91
N LEU A 195 6.37 5.15 -1.66
CA LEU A 195 6.48 4.23 -0.54
C LEU A 195 6.41 4.96 0.80
N GLU A 196 7.07 6.12 0.94
CA GLU A 196 6.97 6.99 2.12
C GLU A 196 5.53 7.45 2.39
N TYR A 197 4.79 7.84 1.34
CA TYR A 197 3.38 8.22 1.46
C TYR A 197 2.55 7.06 2.02
N LEU A 198 2.72 5.84 1.48
CA LEU A 198 1.99 4.66 1.93
C LEU A 198 2.38 4.27 3.36
N ILE A 199 3.68 4.30 3.69
CA ILE A 199 4.19 3.98 5.03
C ILE A 199 3.60 4.96 6.07
N LYS A 200 3.64 6.27 5.81
CA LYS A 200 3.04 7.27 6.69
C LYS A 200 1.52 7.10 6.85
N THR A 201 0.85 6.65 5.79
CA THR A 201 -0.60 6.44 5.80
C THR A 201 -1.01 5.27 6.71
N TYR A 202 -0.23 4.20 6.73
CA TYR A 202 -0.64 2.96 7.41
C TYR A 202 0.19 2.57 8.62
N THR A 203 1.13 3.43 9.04
CA THR A 203 1.96 3.22 10.23
C THR A 203 2.18 4.52 11.00
N ASN A 204 2.53 4.36 12.27
CA ASN A 204 3.09 5.42 13.10
C ASN A 204 4.62 5.30 13.16
N GLU A 205 5.32 6.35 13.63
CA GLU A 205 6.77 6.30 13.82
C GLU A 205 7.16 5.19 14.81
N GLY A 206 8.29 4.53 14.54
CA GLY A 206 8.78 3.41 15.32
C GLY A 206 8.11 2.06 15.04
N GLU A 207 7.01 2.02 14.28
CA GLU A 207 6.34 0.77 13.89
C GLU A 207 7.13 0.00 12.83
N LEU A 208 6.84 -1.29 12.69
CA LEU A 208 7.61 -2.25 11.92
C LEU A 208 6.94 -2.57 10.58
N VAL A 209 7.66 -2.30 9.51
CA VAL A 209 7.27 -2.59 8.13
C VAL A 209 8.04 -3.80 7.61
N LEU A 210 7.34 -4.73 6.95
CA LEU A 210 7.91 -5.86 6.25
C LEU A 210 7.76 -5.69 4.74
N ASP A 211 8.86 -5.94 4.01
CA ASP A 211 8.85 -6.18 2.57
C ASP A 211 9.51 -7.54 2.29
N ASN A 212 8.71 -8.51 1.90
CA ASN A 212 9.18 -9.88 1.68
C ASN A 212 9.74 -10.15 0.27
N CYS A 213 9.77 -9.14 -0.60
CA CYS A 213 10.38 -9.17 -1.94
C CYS A 213 11.01 -7.80 -2.22
N MET A 214 11.98 -7.38 -1.37
CA MET A 214 12.44 -5.98 -1.31
C MET A 214 13.21 -5.50 -2.55
N GLY A 215 13.60 -6.40 -3.45
CA GLY A 215 14.35 -6.06 -4.66
C GLY A 215 15.57 -5.19 -4.37
N SER A 216 15.58 -3.97 -4.89
CA SER A 216 16.66 -2.99 -4.66
C SER A 216 16.54 -2.20 -3.34
N GLY A 217 15.61 -2.55 -2.44
CA GLY A 217 15.51 -1.99 -1.09
C GLY A 217 14.83 -0.61 -0.98
N SER A 218 14.02 -0.20 -1.95
CA SER A 218 13.35 1.13 -1.91
C SER A 218 12.42 1.28 -0.71
N THR A 219 11.73 0.21 -0.29
CA THR A 219 10.90 0.20 0.91
C THR A 219 11.72 0.42 2.18
N GLY A 220 12.91 -0.18 2.26
CA GLY A 220 13.83 0.03 3.40
C GLY A 220 14.33 1.46 3.49
N VAL A 221 14.69 2.08 2.35
CA VAL A 221 15.05 3.51 2.28
C VAL A 221 13.89 4.38 2.76
N ALA A 222 12.67 4.13 2.28
CA ALA A 222 11.47 4.86 2.68
C ALA A 222 11.16 4.72 4.18
N CYS A 223 11.40 3.55 4.78
CA CYS A 223 11.25 3.32 6.21
C CYS A 223 12.23 4.15 7.04
N ILE A 224 13.49 4.22 6.63
CA ILE A 224 14.50 5.06 7.30
C ILE A 224 14.08 6.54 7.23
N ASN A 225 13.78 7.03 6.03
CA ASN A 225 13.36 8.42 5.82
C ASN A 225 12.13 8.83 6.66
N THR A 226 11.34 7.86 7.07
CA THR A 226 10.09 8.10 7.79
C THR A 226 10.12 7.64 9.25
N ASN A 227 11.28 7.30 9.80
CA ASN A 227 11.47 6.81 11.17
C ASN A 227 10.67 5.52 11.49
N ARG A 228 10.60 4.58 10.54
CA ARG A 228 9.98 3.26 10.75
C ARG A 228 11.06 2.18 10.82
N ASN A 229 10.78 1.15 11.60
CA ASN A 229 11.59 -0.07 11.58
C ASN A 229 11.29 -0.90 10.33
N PHE A 230 12.28 -1.66 9.87
CA PHE A 230 12.16 -2.39 8.62
C PHE A 230 12.68 -3.82 8.72
N ILE A 231 11.96 -4.78 8.14
CA ILE A 231 12.45 -6.10 7.78
C ILE A 231 12.32 -6.26 6.27
N GLY A 232 13.45 -6.53 5.60
CA GLY A 232 13.48 -6.79 4.17
C GLY A 232 13.93 -8.21 3.89
N MET A 233 13.28 -8.87 2.92
CA MET A 233 13.66 -10.18 2.43
C MET A 233 13.91 -10.12 0.92
N GLU A 234 14.97 -10.80 0.46
CA GLU A 234 15.30 -10.90 -0.95
C GLU A 234 15.94 -12.25 -1.24
N LEU A 235 15.53 -12.88 -2.33
CA LEU A 235 16.01 -14.18 -2.76
C LEU A 235 17.29 -14.08 -3.62
N ASP A 236 17.34 -13.06 -4.48
CA ASP A 236 18.45 -12.87 -5.43
C ASP A 236 19.66 -12.21 -4.74
N ASP A 237 20.82 -12.88 -4.82
CA ASP A 237 22.08 -12.42 -4.21
C ASP A 237 22.49 -11.00 -4.64
N LYS A 238 22.31 -10.69 -5.93
CA LYS A 238 22.70 -9.42 -6.50
C LYS A 238 21.80 -8.30 -5.98
N TYR A 239 20.47 -8.50 -6.00
CA TYR A 239 19.53 -7.51 -5.50
C TYR A 239 19.60 -7.37 -3.99
N PHE A 240 19.83 -8.44 -3.25
CA PHE A 240 20.10 -8.37 -1.81
C PHE A 240 21.31 -7.48 -1.50
N SER A 241 22.42 -7.67 -2.21
CA SER A 241 23.64 -6.85 -2.03
C SER A 241 23.40 -5.37 -2.36
N ILE A 242 22.65 -5.09 -3.42
CA ILE A 242 22.27 -3.72 -3.82
C ILE A 242 21.38 -3.08 -2.75
N ALA A 243 20.35 -3.78 -2.29
CA ALA A 243 19.44 -3.30 -1.27
C ALA A 243 20.18 -2.97 0.04
N LYS A 244 21.07 -3.88 0.47
CA LYS A 244 21.90 -3.70 1.66
C LYS A 244 22.71 -2.41 1.57
N GLY A 245 23.47 -2.21 0.49
CA GLY A 245 24.30 -1.01 0.32
C GLY A 245 23.49 0.28 0.29
N ARG A 246 22.31 0.29 -0.36
CA ARG A 246 21.42 1.47 -0.37
C ARG A 246 20.86 1.80 1.01
N ILE A 247 20.38 0.81 1.74
CA ILE A 247 19.79 0.97 3.06
C ILE A 247 20.85 1.40 4.08
N GLU A 248 22.04 0.79 4.05
CA GLU A 248 23.18 1.17 4.90
C GLU A 248 23.60 2.61 4.66
N LYS A 249 23.72 3.03 3.40
CA LYS A 249 24.06 4.39 3.03
C LYS A 249 23.02 5.38 3.56
N THR A 250 21.74 5.14 3.31
CA THR A 250 20.66 6.03 3.81
C THR A 250 20.66 6.12 5.33
N ASN A 251 20.87 5.00 6.02
CA ASN A 251 20.91 4.98 7.49
C ASN A 251 22.12 5.72 8.09
N SER A 252 23.23 5.84 7.35
CA SER A 252 24.40 6.62 7.79
C SER A 252 24.28 8.11 7.54
N GLU A 253 23.35 8.52 6.66
CA GLU A 253 23.07 9.90 6.29
C GLU A 253 21.87 10.50 7.09
N ALA A 254 21.10 9.67 7.80
CA ALA A 254 19.93 10.03 8.61
C ALA A 254 20.30 10.33 10.07
#